data_700f3c88c1c03394e03024604829f080
#
_entry.id   700f3c88c1c03394e03024604829f080
#
_cell.length_a   1.000
_cell.length_b   1.000
_cell.length_c   1.000
_cell.angle_alpha   90.00
_cell.angle_beta   90.00
_cell.angle_gamma   90.00
#
_symmetry.space_group_name_H-M   'P 1'
#
loop_
_entity.id
_entity.type
_entity.pdbx_description
1 polymer ?
#
loop_
_entity_poly.entity_id
_entity_poly.type
_entity_poly.pdbx_seq_one_letter_code
_entity_poly.pdbx_strand_id
1 'polypeptide(L)'
;MRERMVSDIFLENLKSATPWILKSVNIKLLADQVDHGKRDHLLHICAHFSNLIKVSEQVGVRHDAGRALLRLAHLLATDQRNEIAVELLKGLEVGEYEFSKYIPEYLGEFALWLPPEQLDDMIERLHILLANGNERIVSVALDTLGVLLECYSRYTVRFHESEEVSEERRMKLLGLILSCLANYREQVRQEALLVIGQHIFGSQILAERDKSRMFSLCAKKLLFLLNENKGGELSLYYRAATLSHIDRFIAHYQLFGGLVETRTREKIAFFPGTFDPFTLSHKEIAKKIQELGFTVFLAIDEFSWSKKTQPHLVRRQIVNMSIADEFYVHLFPDNTPVNIANPADLRRLREMFPTEELYIVVGSDVIHNASSYKKDPEENSIHSFNHIVFRRPGEAHPTEVYEQITGKVVQLELPQELEDISSTKIRENIDNHRDISSLIDPVVQEYIYHKGMYLREPEFKPILRAKAIAFENAAGRDREVLDELGNTVLYGHPDAQAILTKIQVENDRLLILRNTVEGERPAGFVSYREIGNEDLFGVLKDMELANLVRGKSSREILLITGIYAREDGTGDSGVIRDAPQQLLVEVL
;
A
#
# COMPACT_ATOMS: atom_id res chain seq x y z
N MET A 1 -12.16 -5.43 60.16
CA MET A 1 -11.34 -5.52 58.92
C MET A 1 -10.66 -4.17 58.74
N ARG A 2 -9.33 -4.06 58.92
CA ARG A 2 -8.61 -2.82 58.59
C ARG A 2 -8.86 -2.51 57.12
N GLU A 3 -9.35 -1.30 56.79
CA GLU A 3 -9.38 -0.82 55.41
C GLU A 3 -7.95 -0.91 54.87
N ARG A 4 -7.70 -1.84 53.91
CA ARG A 4 -6.44 -1.86 53.20
C ARG A 4 -6.28 -0.53 52.49
N MET A 5 -5.13 0.10 52.68
CA MET A 5 -4.83 1.34 51.95
C MET A 5 -4.72 1.02 50.46
N VAL A 6 -5.17 1.93 49.61
CA VAL A 6 -5.13 1.78 48.12
C VAL A 6 -3.70 1.46 47.63
N SER A 7 -2.70 2.10 48.25
CA SER A 7 -1.28 1.86 47.99
C SER A 7 -0.83 0.43 48.26
N ASP A 8 -1.37 -0.24 49.30
CA ASP A 8 -1.00 -1.63 49.60
C ASP A 8 -1.52 -2.59 48.50
N ILE A 9 -2.73 -2.30 47.97
CA ILE A 9 -3.33 -3.07 46.86
C ILE A 9 -2.50 -2.88 45.59
N PHE A 10 -2.02 -1.67 45.29
CA PHE A 10 -1.15 -1.41 44.14
C PHE A 10 0.13 -2.22 44.18
N LEU A 11 0.82 -2.17 45.34
CA LEU A 11 2.04 -2.94 45.55
C LEU A 11 1.80 -4.46 45.43
N GLU A 12 0.69 -4.95 45.95
CA GLU A 12 0.33 -6.37 45.85
C GLU A 12 0.07 -6.79 44.40
N ASN A 13 -0.61 -5.97 43.61
CA ASN A 13 -0.87 -6.26 42.20
C ASN A 13 0.39 -6.27 41.33
N LEU A 14 1.43 -5.52 41.69
CA LEU A 14 2.70 -5.46 40.97
C LEU A 14 3.67 -6.60 41.34
N LYS A 15 3.49 -7.24 42.50
CA LYS A 15 4.34 -8.37 42.91
C LYS A 15 4.12 -9.59 42.03
N SER A 16 5.18 -10.16 41.48
CA SER A 16 5.11 -11.40 40.69
C SER A 16 4.59 -12.59 41.50
N ALA A 17 4.90 -12.65 42.79
CA ALA A 17 4.46 -13.71 43.71
C ALA A 17 2.95 -13.67 44.01
N THR A 18 2.23 -12.57 43.76
CA THR A 18 0.79 -12.46 44.01
C THR A 18 0.02 -13.27 42.95
N PRO A 19 -0.84 -14.24 43.34
CA PRO A 19 -1.63 -14.99 42.41
C PRO A 19 -2.50 -14.09 41.53
N TRP A 20 -2.61 -14.40 40.26
CA TRP A 20 -3.38 -13.60 39.29
C TRP A 20 -4.85 -13.41 39.66
N ILE A 21 -5.48 -14.45 40.26
CA ILE A 21 -6.87 -14.37 40.76
C ILE A 21 -7.02 -13.29 41.81
N LEU A 22 -6.03 -13.16 42.72
CA LEU A 22 -6.05 -12.14 43.76
C LEU A 22 -5.88 -10.73 43.15
N LYS A 23 -5.01 -10.61 42.13
CA LYS A 23 -4.89 -9.35 41.36
C LYS A 23 -6.20 -8.95 40.72
N SER A 24 -6.91 -9.89 40.07
CA SER A 24 -8.23 -9.66 39.47
C SER A 24 -9.27 -9.24 40.49
N VAL A 25 -9.29 -9.86 41.68
CA VAL A 25 -10.18 -9.46 42.78
C VAL A 25 -9.85 -8.05 43.27
N ASN A 26 -8.57 -7.73 43.42
CA ASN A 26 -8.09 -6.41 43.81
C ASN A 26 -8.52 -5.33 42.80
N ILE A 27 -8.42 -5.60 41.50
CA ILE A 27 -8.88 -4.67 40.43
C ILE A 27 -10.38 -4.38 40.58
N LYS A 28 -11.20 -5.44 40.77
CA LYS A 28 -12.65 -5.29 40.98
C LYS A 28 -12.94 -4.47 42.23
N LEU A 29 -12.29 -4.78 43.34
CA LEU A 29 -12.46 -4.02 44.59
C LEU A 29 -12.14 -2.54 44.44
N LEU A 30 -11.04 -2.20 43.73
CA LEU A 30 -10.69 -0.81 43.46
C LEU A 30 -11.73 -0.09 42.62
N ALA A 31 -12.21 -0.75 41.56
CA ALA A 31 -13.22 -0.18 40.66
C ALA A 31 -14.56 0.01 41.39
N ASP A 32 -15.01 -0.97 42.19
CA ASP A 32 -16.25 -0.90 42.96
C ASP A 32 -16.20 0.19 44.07
N GLN A 33 -15.02 0.43 44.68
CA GLN A 33 -14.86 1.54 45.64
C GLN A 33 -15.13 2.91 44.99
N VAL A 34 -14.68 3.10 43.74
CA VAL A 34 -14.91 4.33 42.97
C VAL A 34 -16.40 4.48 42.63
N ASP A 35 -17.05 3.43 42.18
CA ASP A 35 -18.49 3.43 41.85
C ASP A 35 -19.36 3.75 43.08
N HIS A 36 -18.93 3.35 44.30
CA HIS A 36 -19.59 3.66 45.55
C HIS A 36 -19.26 5.05 46.11
N GLY A 37 -18.64 5.94 45.31
CA GLY A 37 -18.46 7.35 45.60
C GLY A 37 -17.12 7.74 46.23
N LYS A 38 -16.18 6.82 46.44
CA LYS A 38 -14.82 7.11 46.91
C LYS A 38 -13.94 7.54 45.73
N ARG A 39 -14.01 8.82 45.34
CA ARG A 39 -13.32 9.35 44.16
C ARG A 39 -11.94 9.97 44.45
N ASP A 40 -11.53 10.03 45.70
CA ASP A 40 -10.30 10.72 46.15
C ASP A 40 -9.01 10.16 45.48
N HIS A 41 -9.05 8.91 45.01
CA HIS A 41 -7.92 8.24 44.37
C HIS A 41 -8.22 7.83 42.93
N LEU A 42 -9.26 8.36 42.29
CA LEU A 42 -9.70 7.94 40.96
C LEU A 42 -8.58 7.93 39.91
N LEU A 43 -7.83 9.04 39.78
CA LEU A 43 -6.72 9.15 38.84
C LEU A 43 -5.64 8.11 39.13
N HIS A 44 -5.24 7.93 40.39
CA HIS A 44 -4.23 6.95 40.78
C HIS A 44 -4.67 5.52 40.49
N ILE A 45 -5.96 5.19 40.67
CA ILE A 45 -6.53 3.90 40.36
C ILE A 45 -6.51 3.66 38.83
N CYS A 46 -6.93 4.63 38.04
CA CYS A 46 -6.90 4.56 36.59
C CYS A 46 -5.46 4.47 36.03
N ALA A 47 -4.54 5.25 36.60
CA ALA A 47 -3.11 5.16 36.26
C ALA A 47 -2.53 3.78 36.60
N HIS A 48 -2.94 3.21 37.75
CA HIS A 48 -2.55 1.84 38.11
C HIS A 48 -3.11 0.80 37.11
N PHE A 49 -4.36 0.92 36.68
CA PHE A 49 -4.93 0.03 35.67
C PHE A 49 -4.21 0.18 34.34
N SER A 50 -3.94 1.40 33.89
CA SER A 50 -3.11 1.66 32.70
C SER A 50 -1.73 0.99 32.81
N ASN A 51 -1.12 1.05 33.98
CA ASN A 51 0.18 0.41 34.22
C ASN A 51 0.06 -1.13 34.16
N LEU A 52 -0.99 -1.73 34.75
CA LEU A 52 -1.20 -3.18 34.69
C LEU A 52 -1.42 -3.67 33.25
N ILE A 53 -2.08 -2.91 32.41
CA ILE A 53 -2.24 -3.20 30.97
C ILE A 53 -0.84 -3.28 30.32
N LYS A 54 0.06 -2.36 30.65
CA LYS A 54 1.40 -2.30 30.05
C LYS A 54 2.36 -3.39 30.55
N VAL A 55 2.33 -3.74 31.85
CA VAL A 55 3.42 -4.52 32.45
C VAL A 55 3.01 -5.88 33.02
N SER A 56 1.72 -6.20 33.16
CA SER A 56 1.32 -7.48 33.76
C SER A 56 1.71 -8.66 32.84
N GLU A 57 2.35 -9.69 33.38
CA GLU A 57 2.63 -10.93 32.66
C GLU A 57 1.37 -11.77 32.38
N GLN A 58 0.30 -11.54 33.15
CA GLN A 58 -0.93 -12.32 33.07
C GLN A 58 -1.98 -11.61 32.20
N VAL A 59 -2.38 -12.25 31.10
CA VAL A 59 -3.35 -11.70 30.15
C VAL A 59 -4.70 -11.38 30.84
N GLY A 60 -5.19 -12.28 31.71
CA GLY A 60 -6.43 -12.05 32.45
C GLY A 60 -6.41 -10.80 33.33
N VAL A 61 -5.27 -10.48 33.96
CA VAL A 61 -5.08 -9.28 34.77
C VAL A 61 -5.12 -8.02 33.90
N ARG A 62 -4.49 -8.05 32.73
CA ARG A 62 -4.55 -6.94 31.76
C ARG A 62 -5.98 -6.66 31.29
N HIS A 63 -6.69 -7.74 30.96
CA HIS A 63 -8.07 -7.68 30.52
C HIS A 63 -8.99 -7.09 31.60
N ASP A 64 -8.88 -7.57 32.85
CA ASP A 64 -9.65 -7.04 33.97
C ASP A 64 -9.32 -5.57 34.25
N ALA A 65 -8.04 -5.18 34.21
CA ALA A 65 -7.57 -3.81 34.37
C ALA A 65 -8.10 -2.91 33.25
N GLY A 66 -8.02 -3.35 31.98
CA GLY A 66 -8.52 -2.60 30.84
C GLY A 66 -10.02 -2.36 30.88
N ARG A 67 -10.81 -3.40 31.18
CA ARG A 67 -12.26 -3.26 31.37
C ARG A 67 -12.62 -2.32 32.52
N ALA A 68 -11.90 -2.42 33.65
CA ALA A 68 -12.10 -1.53 34.78
C ALA A 68 -11.75 -0.08 34.41
N LEU A 69 -10.66 0.15 33.68
CA LEU A 69 -10.28 1.46 33.17
C LEU A 69 -11.35 2.09 32.29
N LEU A 70 -11.87 1.32 31.30
CA LEU A 70 -12.93 1.80 30.40
C LEU A 70 -14.23 2.10 31.15
N ARG A 71 -14.57 1.28 32.16
CA ARG A 71 -15.74 1.52 33.01
C ARG A 71 -15.65 2.85 33.77
N LEU A 72 -14.47 3.20 34.25
CA LEU A 72 -14.23 4.42 35.03
C LEU A 72 -13.93 5.67 34.19
N ALA A 73 -13.69 5.53 32.89
CA ALA A 73 -13.29 6.62 32.00
C ALA A 73 -14.22 7.84 32.07
N HIS A 74 -15.52 7.63 32.22
CA HIS A 74 -16.52 8.70 32.28
C HIS A 74 -16.44 9.55 33.56
N LEU A 75 -15.81 9.04 34.61
CA LEU A 75 -15.65 9.75 35.89
C LEU A 75 -14.41 10.66 35.94
N LEU A 76 -13.44 10.44 35.05
CA LEU A 76 -12.22 11.23 34.96
C LEU A 76 -12.51 12.62 34.38
N ALA A 77 -11.78 13.63 34.87
CA ALA A 77 -11.75 14.93 34.22
C ALA A 77 -11.02 14.86 32.86
N THR A 78 -11.26 15.85 32.00
CA THR A 78 -10.70 15.89 30.66
C THR A 78 -9.18 15.75 30.62
N ASP A 79 -8.48 16.55 31.46
CA ASP A 79 -7.02 16.51 31.53
C ASP A 79 -6.50 15.15 32.01
N GLN A 80 -7.23 14.54 32.99
CA GLN A 80 -6.89 13.20 33.50
C GLN A 80 -7.07 12.12 32.45
N ARG A 81 -8.11 12.22 31.59
CA ARG A 81 -8.28 11.30 30.45
C ARG A 81 -7.12 11.43 29.48
N ASN A 82 -6.74 12.64 29.14
CA ASN A 82 -5.60 12.87 28.25
C ASN A 82 -4.30 12.29 28.82
N GLU A 83 -4.04 12.49 30.14
CA GLU A 83 -2.88 11.93 30.81
C GLU A 83 -2.83 10.38 30.68
N ILE A 84 -3.93 9.71 30.96
CA ILE A 84 -4.03 8.24 30.83
C ILE A 84 -3.86 7.79 29.37
N ALA A 85 -4.48 8.47 28.42
CA ALA A 85 -4.38 8.16 27.00
C ALA A 85 -2.92 8.30 26.49
N VAL A 86 -2.24 9.39 26.90
CA VAL A 86 -0.83 9.62 26.57
C VAL A 86 0.08 8.54 27.20
N GLU A 87 -0.20 8.11 28.42
CA GLU A 87 0.56 7.04 29.07
C GLU A 87 0.37 5.68 28.39
N LEU A 88 -0.83 5.36 27.91
CA LEU A 88 -1.06 4.16 27.10
C LEU A 88 -0.34 4.25 25.74
N LEU A 89 -0.39 5.42 25.08
CA LEU A 89 0.30 5.65 23.82
C LEU A 89 1.82 5.47 23.94
N LYS A 90 2.43 6.03 25.00
CA LYS A 90 3.86 5.79 25.30
C LYS A 90 4.18 4.29 25.47
N GLY A 91 3.21 3.52 25.98
CA GLY A 91 3.35 2.07 26.06
C GLY A 91 3.45 1.37 24.71
N LEU A 92 2.85 1.93 23.65
CA LEU A 92 3.04 1.45 22.28
C LEU A 92 4.44 1.76 21.75
N GLU A 93 4.97 2.95 22.05
CA GLU A 93 6.24 3.45 21.52
C GLU A 93 7.47 2.76 22.12
N VAL A 94 7.43 2.45 23.42
CA VAL A 94 8.60 2.02 24.21
C VAL A 94 8.47 0.58 24.69
N GLY A 95 7.28 0.02 24.69
CA GLY A 95 7.00 -1.31 25.21
C GLY A 95 7.61 -2.44 24.37
N GLU A 96 8.00 -3.52 25.01
CA GLU A 96 8.25 -4.77 24.32
C GLU A 96 6.94 -5.26 23.69
N TYR A 97 7.00 -5.77 22.45
CA TYR A 97 5.80 -6.18 21.70
C TYR A 97 4.92 -7.18 22.48
N GLU A 98 5.52 -8.08 23.23
CA GLU A 98 4.79 -9.05 24.07
C GLU A 98 3.87 -8.39 25.10
N PHE A 99 4.12 -7.14 25.42
CA PHE A 99 3.31 -6.34 26.31
C PHE A 99 2.46 -5.30 25.56
N SER A 100 3.02 -4.62 24.58
CA SER A 100 2.32 -3.55 23.85
C SER A 100 1.15 -4.06 23.01
N LYS A 101 1.16 -5.30 22.52
CA LYS A 101 0.08 -5.91 21.72
C LYS A 101 -1.30 -5.97 22.43
N TYR A 102 -1.36 -5.75 23.73
CA TYR A 102 -2.61 -5.72 24.50
C TYR A 102 -3.15 -4.31 24.74
N ILE A 103 -2.39 -3.28 24.40
CA ILE A 103 -2.78 -1.88 24.60
C ILE A 103 -3.83 -1.41 23.58
N PRO A 104 -3.78 -1.80 22.29
CA PRO A 104 -4.66 -1.29 21.24
C PRO A 104 -6.14 -1.36 21.56
N GLU A 105 -6.62 -2.49 22.08
CA GLU A 105 -8.03 -2.70 22.46
C GLU A 105 -8.51 -1.61 23.44
N TYR A 106 -7.70 -1.31 24.46
CA TYR A 106 -8.10 -0.37 25.51
C TYR A 106 -7.80 1.08 25.13
N LEU A 107 -6.70 1.35 24.45
CA LEU A 107 -6.37 2.70 24.01
C LEU A 107 -7.36 3.19 22.94
N GLY A 108 -7.69 2.37 21.96
CA GLY A 108 -8.63 2.72 20.90
C GLY A 108 -10.02 3.07 21.44
N GLU A 109 -10.55 2.29 22.40
CA GLU A 109 -11.85 2.57 23.01
C GLU A 109 -11.76 3.72 24.03
N PHE A 110 -10.66 3.85 24.78
CA PHE A 110 -10.46 4.93 25.76
C PHE A 110 -10.31 6.29 25.08
N ALA A 111 -9.66 6.36 23.92
CA ALA A 111 -9.51 7.58 23.13
C ALA A 111 -10.87 8.23 22.77
N LEU A 112 -11.93 7.44 22.68
CA LEU A 112 -13.30 7.93 22.43
C LEU A 112 -13.90 8.73 23.61
N TRP A 113 -13.18 8.88 24.71
CA TRP A 113 -13.54 9.75 25.84
C TRP A 113 -12.81 11.10 25.82
N LEU A 114 -11.87 11.29 24.88
CA LEU A 114 -11.14 12.54 24.70
C LEU A 114 -12.01 13.59 24.00
N PRO A 115 -11.89 14.87 24.31
CA PRO A 115 -12.52 15.92 23.52
C PRO A 115 -11.94 15.97 22.10
N PRO A 116 -12.64 16.61 21.13
CA PRO A 116 -12.26 16.59 19.73
C PRO A 116 -10.80 16.95 19.44
N GLU A 117 -10.29 18.03 20.01
CA GLU A 117 -8.90 18.48 19.82
C GLU A 117 -7.88 17.44 20.30
N GLN A 118 -8.11 16.85 21.48
CA GLN A 118 -7.21 15.83 22.03
C GLN A 118 -7.32 14.49 21.29
N LEU A 119 -8.50 14.18 20.74
CA LEU A 119 -8.66 13.00 19.88
C LEU A 119 -7.91 13.19 18.55
N ASP A 120 -7.99 14.37 17.95
CA ASP A 120 -7.26 14.69 16.72
C ASP A 120 -5.74 14.66 16.95
N ASP A 121 -5.24 15.17 18.07
CA ASP A 121 -3.84 15.04 18.48
C ASP A 121 -3.42 13.57 18.66
N MET A 122 -4.29 12.74 19.22
CA MET A 122 -4.04 11.29 19.38
C MET A 122 -3.94 10.60 18.03
N ILE A 123 -4.87 10.89 17.11
CA ILE A 123 -4.87 10.35 15.75
C ILE A 123 -3.58 10.77 15.02
N GLU A 124 -3.15 12.01 15.17
CA GLU A 124 -1.91 12.50 14.55
C GLU A 124 -0.66 11.79 15.11
N ARG A 125 -0.60 11.55 16.40
CA ARG A 125 0.48 10.75 16.99
C ARG A 125 0.48 9.31 16.52
N LEU A 126 -0.69 8.68 16.38
CA LEU A 126 -0.79 7.34 15.79
C LEU A 126 -0.34 7.36 14.32
N HIS A 127 -0.69 8.39 13.56
CA HIS A 127 -0.21 8.58 12.19
C HIS A 127 1.33 8.64 12.11
N ILE A 128 1.97 9.39 13.00
CA ILE A 128 3.44 9.44 13.08
C ILE A 128 4.02 8.04 13.37
N LEU A 129 3.37 7.25 14.23
CA LEU A 129 3.82 5.88 14.53
C LEU A 129 3.70 4.94 13.33
N LEU A 130 2.78 5.17 12.38
CA LEU A 130 2.68 4.37 11.16
C LEU A 130 3.91 4.51 10.25
N ALA A 131 4.65 5.60 10.35
CA ALA A 131 5.91 5.81 9.62
C ALA A 131 7.14 5.30 10.41
N ASN A 132 6.95 4.63 11.56
CA ASN A 132 8.05 4.15 12.39
C ASN A 132 8.82 3.01 11.72
N GLY A 133 10.15 3.00 11.88
CA GLY A 133 11.03 1.95 11.37
C GLY A 133 10.80 0.55 11.97
N ASN A 134 10.16 0.47 13.13
CA ASN A 134 9.84 -0.80 13.79
C ASN A 134 8.43 -1.28 13.40
N GLU A 135 8.34 -2.37 12.64
CA GLU A 135 7.08 -2.97 12.18
C GLU A 135 6.12 -3.33 13.31
N ARG A 136 6.63 -3.69 14.48
CA ARG A 136 5.82 -4.05 15.66
C ARG A 136 5.10 -2.83 16.23
N ILE A 137 5.76 -1.68 16.24
CA ILE A 137 5.15 -0.40 16.65
C ILE A 137 4.05 -0.01 15.65
N VAL A 138 4.34 -0.14 14.36
CA VAL A 138 3.36 0.11 13.30
C VAL A 138 2.14 -0.80 13.44
N SER A 139 2.34 -2.10 13.72
CA SER A 139 1.27 -3.08 13.91
C SER A 139 0.33 -2.68 15.06
N VAL A 140 0.87 -2.35 16.23
CA VAL A 140 0.01 -1.97 17.38
C VAL A 140 -0.65 -0.59 17.21
N ALA A 141 -0.01 0.34 16.51
CA ALA A 141 -0.63 1.62 16.16
C ALA A 141 -1.81 1.42 15.18
N LEU A 142 -1.62 0.54 14.19
CA LEU A 142 -2.64 0.20 13.20
C LEU A 142 -3.86 -0.50 13.84
N ASP A 143 -3.62 -1.46 14.73
CA ASP A 143 -4.66 -2.14 15.48
C ASP A 143 -5.45 -1.16 16.36
N THR A 144 -4.75 -0.20 17.00
CA THR A 144 -5.39 0.90 17.76
C THR A 144 -6.32 1.74 16.88
N LEU A 145 -5.89 2.08 15.66
CA LEU A 145 -6.74 2.79 14.69
C LEU A 145 -7.95 1.96 14.26
N GLY A 146 -7.77 0.65 14.12
CA GLY A 146 -8.84 -0.31 13.83
C GLY A 146 -9.92 -0.30 14.91
N VAL A 147 -9.53 -0.44 16.18
CA VAL A 147 -10.45 -0.40 17.33
C VAL A 147 -11.15 0.95 17.44
N LEU A 148 -10.40 2.05 17.26
CA LEU A 148 -10.95 3.40 17.30
C LEU A 148 -12.04 3.57 16.21
N LEU A 149 -11.77 3.14 14.99
CA LEU A 149 -12.73 3.22 13.88
C LEU A 149 -13.95 2.33 14.11
N GLU A 150 -13.76 1.11 14.59
CA GLU A 150 -14.81 0.15 14.91
C GLU A 150 -15.81 0.70 15.94
N CYS A 151 -15.31 1.35 16.98
CA CYS A 151 -16.11 1.89 18.07
C CYS A 151 -16.53 3.36 17.88
N TYR A 152 -16.19 3.99 16.75
CA TYR A 152 -16.32 5.44 16.54
C TYR A 152 -17.77 5.97 16.65
N SER A 153 -18.77 5.15 16.36
CA SER A 153 -20.19 5.53 16.52
C SER A 153 -20.53 5.96 17.94
N ARG A 154 -19.84 5.40 18.95
CA ARG A 154 -20.00 5.80 20.37
C ARG A 154 -19.50 7.22 20.62
N TYR A 155 -18.45 7.64 19.89
CA TYR A 155 -17.93 9.00 19.96
C TYR A 155 -18.91 10.02 19.42
N THR A 156 -19.43 9.78 18.22
CA THR A 156 -20.43 10.63 17.56
C THR A 156 -21.64 10.89 18.47
N VAL A 157 -22.15 9.85 19.16
CA VAL A 157 -23.26 9.98 20.09
C VAL A 157 -22.87 10.79 21.34
N ARG A 158 -21.68 10.56 21.89
CA ARG A 158 -21.20 11.19 23.13
C ARG A 158 -20.94 12.69 22.99
N PHE A 159 -20.33 13.07 21.88
CA PHE A 159 -19.95 14.47 21.63
C PHE A 159 -20.93 15.22 20.73
N HIS A 160 -22.06 14.59 20.35
CA HIS A 160 -23.05 15.17 19.45
C HIS A 160 -22.44 15.72 18.17
N GLU A 161 -21.47 14.97 17.58
CA GLU A 161 -20.84 15.35 16.32
C GLU A 161 -21.85 15.45 15.17
N SER A 162 -21.67 16.45 14.30
CA SER A 162 -22.43 16.48 13.04
C SER A 162 -22.05 15.30 12.13
N GLU A 163 -22.95 14.91 11.23
CA GLU A 163 -22.69 13.81 10.31
C GLU A 163 -21.46 14.09 9.42
N GLU A 164 -21.26 15.34 9.02
CA GLU A 164 -20.12 15.77 8.18
C GLU A 164 -18.79 15.60 8.91
N VAL A 165 -18.66 16.11 10.13
CA VAL A 165 -17.43 16.00 10.94
C VAL A 165 -17.13 14.53 11.26
N SER A 166 -18.17 13.75 11.58
CA SER A 166 -18.05 12.32 11.86
C SER A 166 -17.58 11.55 10.61
N GLU A 167 -18.11 11.87 9.43
CA GLU A 167 -17.69 11.25 8.16
C GLU A 167 -16.24 11.64 7.83
N GLU A 168 -15.87 12.90 7.96
CA GLU A 168 -14.50 13.38 7.71
C GLU A 168 -13.47 12.65 8.59
N ARG A 169 -13.73 12.53 9.90
CA ARG A 169 -12.81 11.85 10.83
C ARG A 169 -12.74 10.34 10.55
N ARG A 170 -13.88 9.70 10.23
CA ARG A 170 -13.88 8.28 9.79
C ARG A 170 -13.11 8.08 8.49
N MET A 171 -13.23 9.02 7.54
CA MET A 171 -12.45 8.99 6.31
C MET A 171 -10.96 9.12 6.60
N LYS A 172 -10.55 10.04 7.49
CA LYS A 172 -9.16 10.18 7.92
C LYS A 172 -8.63 8.87 8.51
N LEU A 173 -9.35 8.26 9.46
CA LEU A 173 -8.97 6.98 10.08
C LEU A 173 -8.86 5.85 9.04
N LEU A 174 -9.85 5.72 8.16
CA LEU A 174 -9.84 4.72 7.09
C LEU A 174 -8.69 4.97 6.10
N GLY A 175 -8.41 6.22 5.75
CA GLY A 175 -7.29 6.61 4.90
C GLY A 175 -5.94 6.19 5.49
N LEU A 176 -5.72 6.40 6.79
CA LEU A 176 -4.52 5.96 7.50
C LEU A 176 -4.35 4.44 7.47
N ILE A 177 -5.44 3.67 7.64
CA ILE A 177 -5.39 2.21 7.54
C ILE A 177 -5.08 1.78 6.10
N LEU A 178 -5.70 2.40 5.10
CA LEU A 178 -5.45 2.10 3.68
C LEU A 178 -4.02 2.46 3.25
N SER A 179 -3.43 3.53 3.82
CA SER A 179 -2.04 3.90 3.51
C SER A 179 -1.06 2.77 3.85
N CYS A 180 -1.34 2.02 4.91
CA CYS A 180 -0.54 0.87 5.31
C CYS A 180 -0.62 -0.31 4.33
N LEU A 181 -1.67 -0.42 3.50
CA LEU A 181 -1.73 -1.41 2.41
C LEU A 181 -0.68 -1.16 1.32
N ALA A 182 -0.26 0.08 1.14
CA ALA A 182 0.77 0.46 0.17
C ALA A 182 2.19 0.41 0.76
N ASN A 183 2.35 0.14 2.06
CA ASN A 183 3.64 0.13 2.72
C ASN A 183 4.61 -0.84 2.04
N TYR A 184 5.90 -0.48 1.94
CA TYR A 184 6.92 -1.32 1.33
C TYR A 184 7.24 -2.58 2.16
N ARG A 185 6.92 -2.59 3.45
CA ARG A 185 7.07 -3.73 4.35
C ARG A 185 5.86 -4.65 4.26
N GLU A 186 6.11 -5.92 3.98
CA GLU A 186 5.04 -6.91 3.80
C GLU A 186 4.23 -7.14 5.07
N GLN A 187 4.88 -7.19 6.23
CA GLN A 187 4.22 -7.40 7.52
C GLN A 187 3.21 -6.30 7.83
N VAL A 188 3.55 -5.02 7.55
CA VAL A 188 2.64 -3.88 7.72
C VAL A 188 1.41 -4.01 6.82
N ARG A 189 1.60 -4.44 5.56
CA ARG A 189 0.48 -4.69 4.65
C ARG A 189 -0.45 -5.81 5.11
N GLN A 190 0.14 -6.89 5.65
CA GLN A 190 -0.61 -8.01 6.22
C GLN A 190 -1.46 -7.56 7.41
N GLU A 191 -0.88 -6.77 8.32
CA GLU A 191 -1.61 -6.23 9.46
C GLU A 191 -2.75 -5.30 9.03
N ALA A 192 -2.51 -4.43 8.04
CA ALA A 192 -3.57 -3.59 7.48
C ALA A 192 -4.73 -4.41 6.90
N LEU A 193 -4.44 -5.53 6.24
CA LEU A 193 -5.44 -6.47 5.76
C LEU A 193 -6.24 -7.10 6.91
N LEU A 194 -5.56 -7.48 8.00
CA LEU A 194 -6.23 -8.02 9.20
C LEU A 194 -7.17 -6.99 9.81
N VAL A 195 -6.69 -5.77 10.00
CA VAL A 195 -7.50 -4.67 10.57
C VAL A 195 -8.74 -4.39 9.70
N ILE A 196 -8.59 -4.29 8.38
CA ILE A 196 -9.73 -4.10 7.46
C ILE A 196 -10.69 -5.28 7.55
N GLY A 197 -10.16 -6.50 7.57
CA GLY A 197 -10.98 -7.71 7.65
C GLY A 197 -11.71 -7.85 8.97
N GLN A 198 -11.07 -7.62 10.10
CA GLN A 198 -11.60 -7.88 11.43
C GLN A 198 -12.37 -6.69 12.00
N HIS A 199 -11.76 -5.50 12.04
CA HIS A 199 -12.35 -4.31 12.67
C HIS A 199 -13.35 -3.56 11.80
N ILE A 200 -13.31 -3.74 10.46
CA ILE A 200 -14.27 -3.08 9.57
C ILE A 200 -15.32 -4.09 9.09
N PHE A 201 -15.00 -4.93 8.11
CA PHE A 201 -16.01 -5.75 7.45
C PHE A 201 -16.43 -7.00 8.25
N GLY A 202 -15.55 -7.54 9.11
CA GLY A 202 -15.83 -8.65 10.03
C GLY A 202 -16.35 -8.23 11.39
N SER A 203 -16.36 -6.93 11.70
CA SER A 203 -16.80 -6.40 12.99
C SER A 203 -18.24 -6.80 13.33
N GLN A 204 -18.46 -7.14 14.60
CA GLN A 204 -19.78 -7.35 15.17
C GLN A 204 -20.34 -6.10 15.87
N ILE A 205 -19.50 -5.06 16.02
CA ILE A 205 -19.82 -3.81 16.73
C ILE A 205 -20.24 -2.74 15.73
N LEU A 206 -19.56 -2.67 14.59
CA LEU A 206 -19.82 -1.70 13.54
C LEU A 206 -21.15 -1.99 12.85
N ALA A 207 -22.03 -0.99 12.78
CA ALA A 207 -23.33 -1.12 12.14
C ALA A 207 -23.17 -1.40 10.62
N GLU A 208 -24.06 -2.25 10.08
CA GLU A 208 -24.03 -2.61 8.66
C GLU A 208 -24.12 -1.39 7.72
N ARG A 209 -24.87 -0.35 8.13
CA ARG A 209 -24.94 0.92 7.39
C ARG A 209 -23.59 1.64 7.32
N ASP A 210 -22.81 1.62 8.41
CA ASP A 210 -21.50 2.25 8.45
C ASP A 210 -20.49 1.45 7.62
N LYS A 211 -20.55 0.12 7.67
CA LYS A 211 -19.77 -0.76 6.77
C LYS A 211 -20.06 -0.48 5.30
N SER A 212 -21.36 -0.33 4.95
CA SER A 212 -21.77 -0.02 3.57
C SER A 212 -21.25 1.34 3.10
N ARG A 213 -21.30 2.36 3.97
CA ARG A 213 -20.71 3.67 3.67
C ARG A 213 -19.20 3.60 3.43
N MET A 214 -18.47 2.90 4.32
CA MET A 214 -17.02 2.70 4.17
C MET A 214 -16.70 1.91 2.91
N PHE A 215 -17.45 0.85 2.61
CA PHE A 215 -17.29 0.08 1.38
C PHE A 215 -17.50 0.94 0.14
N SER A 216 -18.61 1.67 0.09
CA SER A 216 -18.93 2.59 -1.03
C SER A 216 -17.78 3.57 -1.33
N LEU A 217 -17.10 4.03 -0.28
CA LEU A 217 -16.00 4.98 -0.37
C LEU A 217 -14.69 4.33 -0.78
N CYS A 218 -14.32 3.21 -0.14
CA CYS A 218 -12.97 2.65 -0.26
C CYS A 218 -12.84 1.49 -1.26
N ALA A 219 -13.95 0.88 -1.75
CA ALA A 219 -13.91 -0.33 -2.57
C ALA A 219 -12.98 -0.21 -3.78
N LYS A 220 -13.10 0.87 -4.54
CA LYS A 220 -12.25 1.13 -5.71
C LYS A 220 -10.78 1.26 -5.30
N LYS A 221 -10.51 2.07 -4.26
CA LYS A 221 -9.15 2.26 -3.74
C LYS A 221 -8.54 0.97 -3.22
N LEU A 222 -9.30 0.21 -2.46
CA LEU A 222 -8.89 -1.09 -1.94
C LEU A 222 -8.50 -2.06 -3.06
N LEU A 223 -9.32 -2.16 -4.13
CA LEU A 223 -9.01 -3.00 -5.28
C LEU A 223 -7.72 -2.56 -5.99
N PHE A 224 -7.51 -1.25 -6.17
CA PHE A 224 -6.26 -0.74 -6.74
C PHE A 224 -5.04 -1.09 -5.88
N LEU A 225 -5.13 -0.86 -4.56
CA LEU A 225 -4.03 -1.17 -3.64
C LEU A 225 -3.71 -2.68 -3.58
N LEU A 226 -4.73 -3.53 -3.63
CA LEU A 226 -4.54 -4.98 -3.67
C LEU A 226 -3.91 -5.45 -4.98
N ASN A 227 -4.19 -4.79 -6.10
CA ASN A 227 -3.60 -5.12 -7.40
C ASN A 227 -2.13 -4.68 -7.50
N GLU A 228 -1.81 -3.48 -6.98
CA GLU A 228 -0.43 -2.96 -7.02
C GLU A 228 0.54 -3.77 -6.15
N ASN A 229 0.09 -4.26 -5.02
CA ASN A 229 0.94 -4.94 -4.05
C ASN A 229 0.97 -6.46 -4.29
N LYS A 230 1.81 -6.90 -5.20
CA LYS A 230 2.11 -8.33 -5.40
C LYS A 230 3.02 -8.80 -4.27
N GLY A 231 2.42 -9.27 -3.17
CA GLY A 231 3.15 -9.85 -2.03
C GLY A 231 3.49 -11.34 -2.24
N GLY A 232 4.32 -11.89 -1.35
CA GLY A 232 4.64 -13.33 -1.31
C GLY A 232 3.42 -14.23 -1.00
N GLU A 233 3.64 -15.55 -0.92
CA GLU A 233 2.56 -16.55 -0.71
C GLU A 233 1.72 -16.28 0.55
N LEU A 234 2.34 -15.86 1.65
CA LEU A 234 1.61 -15.51 2.88
C LEU A 234 0.63 -14.37 2.69
N SER A 235 0.98 -13.39 1.87
CA SER A 235 0.09 -12.26 1.54
C SER A 235 -1.22 -12.73 0.88
N LEU A 236 -1.20 -13.85 0.15
CA LEU A 236 -2.39 -14.43 -0.47
C LEU A 236 -3.43 -14.83 0.59
N TYR A 237 -3.01 -15.46 1.68
CA TYR A 237 -3.92 -15.88 2.75
C TYR A 237 -4.57 -14.70 3.46
N TYR A 238 -3.80 -13.65 3.76
CA TYR A 238 -4.34 -12.43 4.37
C TYR A 238 -5.35 -11.73 3.46
N ARG A 239 -5.05 -11.63 2.15
CA ARG A 239 -5.97 -11.08 1.15
C ARG A 239 -7.25 -11.91 1.04
N ALA A 240 -7.13 -13.24 0.97
CA ALA A 240 -8.27 -14.14 0.88
C ALA A 240 -9.16 -14.03 2.13
N ALA A 241 -8.57 -13.94 3.33
CA ALA A 241 -9.31 -13.75 4.57
C ALA A 241 -10.07 -12.43 4.58
N THR A 242 -9.42 -11.33 4.22
CA THR A 242 -10.04 -10.00 4.15
C THR A 242 -11.16 -9.95 3.11
N LEU A 243 -10.92 -10.48 1.91
CA LEU A 243 -11.94 -10.56 0.85
C LEU A 243 -13.13 -11.43 1.28
N SER A 244 -12.91 -12.51 2.04
CA SER A 244 -13.99 -13.32 2.60
C SER A 244 -14.84 -12.56 3.63
N HIS A 245 -14.23 -11.67 4.43
CA HIS A 245 -14.99 -10.79 5.32
C HIS A 245 -15.84 -9.78 4.54
N ILE A 246 -15.27 -9.19 3.49
CA ILE A 246 -15.97 -8.27 2.61
C ILE A 246 -17.13 -8.95 1.89
N ASP A 247 -16.88 -10.13 1.31
CA ASP A 247 -17.91 -10.92 0.62
C ASP A 247 -19.08 -11.26 1.55
N ARG A 248 -18.80 -11.76 2.76
CA ARG A 248 -19.83 -12.05 3.76
C ARG A 248 -20.61 -10.81 4.16
N PHE A 249 -19.95 -9.67 4.33
CA PHE A 249 -20.64 -8.40 4.57
C PHE A 249 -21.59 -8.05 3.43
N ILE A 250 -21.11 -8.08 2.18
CA ILE A 250 -21.90 -7.74 0.98
C ILE A 250 -23.13 -8.67 0.90
N ALA A 251 -22.91 -9.99 0.98
CA ALA A 251 -23.97 -10.98 0.89
C ALA A 251 -25.02 -10.80 1.99
N HIS A 252 -24.58 -10.58 3.23
CA HIS A 252 -25.48 -10.34 4.36
C HIS A 252 -26.27 -9.04 4.17
N TYR A 253 -25.62 -7.94 3.82
CA TYR A 253 -26.26 -6.64 3.63
C TYR A 253 -27.32 -6.68 2.52
N GLN A 254 -27.00 -7.33 1.38
CA GLN A 254 -27.95 -7.52 0.27
C GLN A 254 -29.11 -8.43 0.63
N LEU A 255 -28.89 -9.49 1.42
CA LEU A 255 -29.95 -10.39 1.88
C LEU A 255 -31.03 -9.65 2.68
N PHE A 256 -30.65 -8.62 3.43
CA PHE A 256 -31.57 -7.76 4.19
C PHE A 256 -32.06 -6.54 3.41
N GLY A 257 -31.93 -6.53 2.08
CA GLY A 257 -32.46 -5.49 1.20
C GLY A 257 -31.58 -4.24 1.10
N GLY A 258 -30.34 -4.29 1.58
CA GLY A 258 -29.36 -3.21 1.40
C GLY A 258 -28.84 -3.16 -0.03
N LEU A 259 -28.60 -1.95 -0.55
CA LEU A 259 -27.93 -1.73 -1.83
C LEU A 259 -26.45 -1.40 -1.57
N VAL A 260 -25.57 -2.19 -2.16
CA VAL A 260 -24.12 -1.94 -2.13
C VAL A 260 -23.75 -1.13 -3.36
N GLU A 261 -23.42 0.11 -3.15
CA GLU A 261 -23.05 1.03 -4.22
C GLU A 261 -21.58 1.42 -4.08
N THR A 262 -20.92 1.69 -5.19
CA THR A 262 -19.58 2.29 -5.22
C THR A 262 -19.70 3.75 -5.65
N ARG A 263 -19.07 4.65 -4.91
CA ARG A 263 -19.05 6.07 -5.32
C ARG A 263 -18.16 6.23 -6.54
N THR A 264 -18.76 6.67 -7.63
CA THR A 264 -18.06 7.00 -8.88
C THR A 264 -18.15 8.50 -9.15
N ARG A 265 -17.13 9.03 -9.78
CA ARG A 265 -17.10 10.42 -10.28
C ARG A 265 -16.96 10.38 -11.78
N GLU A 266 -17.72 11.21 -12.47
CA GLU A 266 -17.73 11.29 -13.94
C GLU A 266 -16.53 12.09 -14.48
N LYS A 267 -16.03 13.04 -13.67
CA LYS A 267 -14.88 13.87 -14.03
C LYS A 267 -13.57 13.12 -13.81
N ILE A 268 -12.76 13.03 -14.85
CA ILE A 268 -11.49 12.32 -14.85
C ILE A 268 -10.35 13.30 -15.10
N ALA A 269 -9.33 13.24 -14.26
CA ALA A 269 -8.08 13.97 -14.43
C ALA A 269 -6.92 12.99 -14.65
N PHE A 270 -6.33 13.02 -15.83
CA PHE A 270 -5.13 12.25 -16.16
C PHE A 270 -3.90 13.11 -15.88
N PHE A 271 -3.09 12.69 -14.93
CA PHE A 271 -1.93 13.44 -14.45
C PHE A 271 -0.62 12.67 -14.77
N PRO A 272 -0.02 12.92 -15.94
CA PRO A 272 1.28 12.34 -16.29
C PRO A 272 2.41 13.09 -15.60
N GLY A 273 3.41 12.36 -15.12
CA GLY A 273 4.59 12.96 -14.51
C GLY A 273 5.73 11.97 -14.32
N THR A 274 6.96 12.48 -14.25
CA THR A 274 8.13 11.66 -14.01
C THR A 274 8.16 11.11 -12.59
N PHE A 275 7.69 11.89 -11.60
CA PHE A 275 7.55 11.52 -10.17
C PHE A 275 8.79 10.84 -9.58
N ASP A 276 9.93 11.49 -9.64
CA ASP A 276 11.22 10.92 -9.23
C ASP A 276 11.98 11.80 -8.21
N PRO A 277 11.59 11.74 -6.90
CA PRO A 277 10.42 11.10 -6.34
C PRO A 277 9.13 11.93 -6.45
N PHE A 278 7.99 11.31 -6.14
CA PHE A 278 6.72 12.00 -5.92
C PHE A 278 6.82 12.85 -4.64
N THR A 279 6.35 14.10 -4.70
CA THR A 279 6.52 15.10 -3.63
C THR A 279 5.20 15.46 -2.97
N LEU A 280 5.25 16.13 -1.81
CA LEU A 280 4.05 16.70 -1.17
C LEU A 280 3.35 17.73 -2.07
N SER A 281 4.08 18.46 -2.91
CA SER A 281 3.48 19.36 -3.91
C SER A 281 2.64 18.60 -4.94
N HIS A 282 3.14 17.45 -5.45
CA HIS A 282 2.36 16.60 -6.35
C HIS A 282 1.11 16.03 -5.66
N LYS A 283 1.22 15.61 -4.39
CA LYS A 283 0.10 15.11 -3.59
C LYS A 283 -0.96 16.20 -3.43
N GLU A 284 -0.56 17.42 -3.10
CA GLU A 284 -1.47 18.53 -2.92
C GLU A 284 -2.19 18.94 -4.22
N ILE A 285 -1.49 18.93 -5.36
CA ILE A 285 -2.14 19.12 -6.67
C ILE A 285 -3.25 18.07 -6.87
N ALA A 286 -2.92 16.79 -6.62
CA ALA A 286 -3.90 15.70 -6.79
C ALA A 286 -5.09 15.86 -5.83
N LYS A 287 -4.87 16.29 -4.58
CA LYS A 287 -5.92 16.56 -3.59
C LYS A 287 -6.83 17.71 -4.04
N LYS A 288 -6.28 18.84 -4.44
CA LYS A 288 -7.08 19.96 -4.96
C LYS A 288 -7.94 19.58 -6.16
N ILE A 289 -7.39 18.76 -7.06
CA ILE A 289 -8.16 18.24 -8.19
C ILE A 289 -9.27 17.30 -7.69
N GLN A 290 -8.96 16.46 -6.71
CA GLN A 290 -9.96 15.60 -6.07
C GLN A 290 -11.10 16.42 -5.43
N GLU A 291 -10.78 17.52 -4.75
CA GLU A 291 -11.76 18.44 -4.14
C GLU A 291 -12.68 19.10 -5.16
N LEU A 292 -12.21 19.34 -6.39
CA LEU A 292 -13.03 19.80 -7.53
C LEU A 292 -13.97 18.72 -8.10
N GLY A 293 -14.01 17.55 -7.51
CA GLY A 293 -14.91 16.45 -7.88
C GLY A 293 -14.34 15.48 -8.91
N PHE A 294 -13.05 15.51 -9.19
CA PHE A 294 -12.40 14.58 -10.12
C PHE A 294 -11.97 13.26 -9.47
N THR A 295 -11.95 12.19 -10.28
CA THR A 295 -11.07 11.04 -10.03
C THR A 295 -9.75 11.30 -10.75
N VAL A 296 -8.63 11.25 -10.03
CA VAL A 296 -7.29 11.54 -10.55
C VAL A 296 -6.55 10.24 -10.85
N PHE A 297 -6.00 10.11 -12.04
CA PHE A 297 -5.12 9.01 -12.43
C PHE A 297 -3.70 9.52 -12.68
N LEU A 298 -2.78 9.13 -11.81
CA LEU A 298 -1.36 9.46 -11.90
C LEU A 298 -0.67 8.47 -12.83
N ALA A 299 -0.13 8.94 -13.94
CA ALA A 299 0.61 8.13 -14.91
C ALA A 299 2.11 8.43 -14.84
N ILE A 300 2.91 7.39 -14.62
CA ILE A 300 4.36 7.55 -14.56
C ILE A 300 4.90 7.70 -15.98
N ASP A 301 5.44 8.89 -16.28
CA ASP A 301 5.99 9.20 -17.58
C ASP A 301 7.33 8.50 -17.83
N GLU A 302 7.35 7.66 -18.86
CA GLU A 302 8.51 6.93 -19.33
C GLU A 302 9.11 7.51 -20.63
N PHE A 303 8.45 8.52 -21.22
CA PHE A 303 8.79 9.05 -22.52
C PHE A 303 9.79 10.21 -22.49
N SER A 304 10.11 10.72 -21.30
CA SER A 304 11.11 11.79 -21.13
C SER A 304 12.54 11.25 -21.21
N TRP A 305 13.09 11.11 -22.39
CA TRP A 305 14.42 10.53 -22.68
C TRP A 305 15.60 11.27 -22.04
N SER A 306 15.45 12.55 -21.75
CA SER A 306 16.52 13.40 -21.24
C SER A 306 16.79 13.27 -19.73
N LYS A 307 15.89 12.62 -18.98
CA LYS A 307 15.99 12.52 -17.52
C LYS A 307 16.51 11.14 -17.09
N LYS A 308 17.56 11.10 -16.31
CA LYS A 308 17.97 9.92 -15.55
C LYS A 308 17.02 9.76 -14.35
N THR A 309 16.42 8.61 -14.18
CA THR A 309 15.39 8.38 -13.16
C THR A 309 15.58 7.03 -12.47
N GLN A 310 15.00 6.90 -11.26
CA GLN A 310 14.86 5.59 -10.62
C GLN A 310 14.01 4.65 -11.50
N PRO A 311 14.14 3.32 -11.31
CA PRO A 311 13.32 2.34 -12.03
C PRO A 311 11.83 2.66 -11.96
N HIS A 312 11.09 2.35 -13.02
CA HIS A 312 9.65 2.57 -13.10
C HIS A 312 8.90 1.98 -11.89
N LEU A 313 9.18 0.71 -11.55
CA LEU A 313 8.55 0.04 -10.41
C LEU A 313 8.82 0.73 -9.08
N VAL A 314 10.02 1.28 -8.88
CA VAL A 314 10.37 2.04 -7.66
C VAL A 314 9.58 3.34 -7.58
N ARG A 315 9.52 4.10 -8.68
CA ARG A 315 8.73 5.34 -8.75
C ARG A 315 7.24 5.07 -8.55
N ARG A 316 6.75 3.96 -9.16
CA ARG A 316 5.38 3.51 -9.00
C ARG A 316 5.06 3.17 -7.54
N GLN A 317 5.95 2.49 -6.84
CA GLN A 317 5.80 2.19 -5.42
C GLN A 317 5.81 3.44 -4.55
N ILE A 318 6.69 4.40 -4.84
CA ILE A 318 6.74 5.70 -4.15
C ILE A 318 5.40 6.44 -4.31
N VAL A 319 4.91 6.54 -5.55
CA VAL A 319 3.60 7.19 -5.81
C VAL A 319 2.49 6.45 -5.07
N ASN A 320 2.45 5.12 -5.14
CA ASN A 320 1.42 4.31 -4.50
C ASN A 320 1.37 4.54 -2.97
N MET A 321 2.54 4.56 -2.30
CA MET A 321 2.62 4.87 -0.87
C MET A 321 2.11 6.28 -0.55
N SER A 322 2.48 7.27 -1.37
CA SER A 322 2.12 8.66 -1.13
C SER A 322 0.63 8.96 -1.28
N ILE A 323 -0.10 8.21 -2.11
CA ILE A 323 -1.51 8.49 -2.43
C ILE A 323 -2.48 7.47 -1.85
N ALA A 324 -2.01 6.53 -1.06
CA ALA A 324 -2.84 5.42 -0.60
C ALA A 324 -4.00 5.85 0.31
N ASP A 325 -3.85 6.96 1.02
CA ASP A 325 -4.86 7.63 1.83
C ASP A 325 -5.88 8.47 1.03
N GLU A 326 -5.63 8.72 -0.26
CA GLU A 326 -6.49 9.55 -1.10
C GLU A 326 -7.48 8.70 -1.91
N PHE A 327 -8.76 8.73 -1.57
CA PHE A 327 -9.79 7.81 -2.08
C PHE A 327 -10.04 7.88 -3.58
N TYR A 328 -9.88 9.04 -4.18
CA TYR A 328 -10.14 9.28 -5.62
C TYR A 328 -8.87 9.58 -6.42
N VAL A 329 -7.70 9.29 -5.86
CA VAL A 329 -6.41 9.40 -6.55
C VAL A 329 -5.85 7.98 -6.74
N HIS A 330 -5.61 7.58 -7.97
CA HIS A 330 -5.18 6.23 -8.33
C HIS A 330 -3.96 6.26 -9.24
N LEU A 331 -3.17 5.19 -9.23
CA LEU A 331 -2.17 4.96 -10.27
C LEU A 331 -2.86 4.55 -11.57
N PHE A 332 -2.39 5.08 -12.69
CA PHE A 332 -2.81 4.63 -14.01
C PHE A 332 -2.26 3.23 -14.29
N PRO A 333 -3.00 2.36 -15.01
CA PRO A 333 -2.55 1.01 -15.33
C PRO A 333 -1.21 0.98 -16.08
N ASP A 334 -0.33 0.09 -15.65
CA ASP A 334 1.06 -0.02 -16.13
C ASP A 334 1.16 -0.58 -17.55
N ASN A 335 0.25 -1.50 -17.87
CA ASN A 335 0.21 -2.18 -19.17
C ASN A 335 -0.31 -1.31 -20.32
N THR A 336 -0.67 -0.05 -20.04
CA THR A 336 -1.25 0.85 -21.05
C THR A 336 -0.54 2.21 -20.98
N PRO A 337 0.74 2.30 -21.36
CA PRO A 337 1.48 3.56 -21.34
C PRO A 337 0.84 4.58 -22.28
N VAL A 338 0.71 5.83 -21.82
CA VAL A 338 0.15 6.94 -22.58
C VAL A 338 1.19 8.03 -22.74
N ASN A 339 1.60 8.28 -23.97
CA ASN A 339 2.43 9.43 -24.32
C ASN A 339 1.52 10.58 -24.77
N ILE A 340 1.46 11.65 -23.97
CA ILE A 340 0.63 12.83 -24.31
C ILE A 340 1.08 13.58 -25.59
N ALA A 341 2.27 13.28 -26.10
CA ALA A 341 2.73 13.80 -27.38
C ALA A 341 2.29 12.95 -28.60
N ASN A 342 1.65 11.79 -28.36
CA ASN A 342 1.20 10.87 -29.40
C ASN A 342 -0.34 10.88 -29.53
N PRO A 343 -0.90 11.35 -30.66
CA PRO A 343 -2.35 11.38 -30.87
C PRO A 343 -3.03 9.99 -30.80
N ALA A 344 -2.32 8.92 -31.15
CA ALA A 344 -2.88 7.57 -31.08
C ALA A 344 -3.08 7.11 -29.62
N ASP A 345 -2.14 7.46 -28.72
CA ASP A 345 -2.26 7.16 -27.29
C ASP A 345 -3.36 8.01 -26.64
N LEU A 346 -3.47 9.27 -27.04
CA LEU A 346 -4.53 10.17 -26.58
C LEU A 346 -5.91 9.71 -27.04
N ARG A 347 -6.05 9.17 -28.26
CA ARG A 347 -7.30 8.55 -28.72
C ARG A 347 -7.65 7.35 -27.83
N ARG A 348 -6.69 6.47 -27.54
CA ARG A 348 -6.88 5.32 -26.64
C ARG A 348 -7.30 5.78 -25.24
N LEU A 349 -6.72 6.86 -24.73
CA LEU A 349 -7.11 7.43 -23.44
C LEU A 349 -8.58 7.86 -23.42
N ARG A 350 -9.10 8.46 -24.50
CA ARG A 350 -10.52 8.80 -24.64
C ARG A 350 -11.42 7.55 -24.68
N GLU A 351 -10.97 6.50 -25.37
CA GLU A 351 -11.69 5.23 -25.42
C GLU A 351 -11.78 4.55 -24.04
N MET A 352 -10.72 4.66 -23.24
CA MET A 352 -10.69 4.14 -21.86
C MET A 352 -11.61 4.93 -20.91
N PHE A 353 -11.76 6.23 -21.14
CA PHE A 353 -12.59 7.12 -20.35
C PHE A 353 -13.58 7.86 -21.26
N PRO A 354 -14.69 7.20 -21.64
CA PRO A 354 -15.67 7.78 -22.56
C PRO A 354 -16.52 8.86 -21.86
N THR A 355 -15.89 9.96 -21.48
CA THR A 355 -16.50 11.11 -20.83
C THR A 355 -16.01 12.40 -21.46
N GLU A 356 -16.89 13.41 -21.57
CA GLU A 356 -16.52 14.76 -22.00
C GLU A 356 -15.73 15.52 -20.93
N GLU A 357 -15.79 15.06 -19.68
CA GLU A 357 -15.10 15.64 -18.53
C GLU A 357 -13.73 14.95 -18.28
N LEU A 358 -12.99 14.62 -19.35
CA LEU A 358 -11.61 14.14 -19.29
C LEU A 358 -10.64 15.32 -19.43
N TYR A 359 -9.79 15.51 -18.43
CA TYR A 359 -8.82 16.60 -18.35
C TYR A 359 -7.39 16.05 -18.25
N ILE A 360 -6.45 16.69 -18.93
CA ILE A 360 -5.01 16.45 -18.79
C ILE A 360 -4.45 17.44 -17.78
N VAL A 361 -3.71 16.93 -16.78
CA VAL A 361 -3.09 17.76 -15.75
C VAL A 361 -1.64 18.03 -16.12
N VAL A 362 -1.27 19.29 -16.22
CA VAL A 362 0.09 19.70 -16.60
C VAL A 362 0.54 20.93 -15.83
N GLY A 363 1.84 21.07 -15.64
CA GLY A 363 2.42 22.31 -15.17
C GLY A 363 2.48 23.36 -16.29
N SER A 364 2.44 24.63 -15.94
CA SER A 364 2.62 25.73 -16.89
C SER A 364 3.93 25.61 -17.69
N ASP A 365 5.02 25.14 -17.04
CA ASP A 365 6.31 24.87 -17.66
C ASP A 365 6.25 23.83 -18.80
N VAL A 366 5.39 22.82 -18.67
CA VAL A 366 5.21 21.78 -19.70
C VAL A 366 4.55 22.37 -20.96
N ILE A 367 3.52 23.20 -20.78
CA ILE A 367 2.84 23.84 -21.91
C ILE A 367 3.81 24.70 -22.70
N HIS A 368 4.73 25.42 -22.02
CA HIS A 368 5.71 26.28 -22.67
C HIS A 368 6.84 25.53 -23.35
N ASN A 369 7.31 24.45 -22.74
CA ASN A 369 8.59 23.83 -23.14
C ASN A 369 8.41 22.57 -23.97
N ALA A 370 7.31 21.82 -23.79
CA ALA A 370 7.13 20.54 -24.46
C ALA A 370 6.83 20.71 -25.96
N SER A 371 7.52 19.90 -26.77
CA SER A 371 7.35 19.90 -28.23
C SER A 371 5.93 19.55 -28.70
N SER A 372 5.16 18.84 -27.90
CA SER A 372 3.76 18.49 -28.18
C SER A 372 2.86 19.72 -28.27
N TYR A 373 3.09 20.75 -27.45
CA TYR A 373 2.33 22.00 -27.47
C TYR A 373 2.81 23.01 -28.51
N LYS A 374 3.98 22.77 -29.12
CA LYS A 374 4.55 23.61 -30.18
C LYS A 374 4.15 23.15 -31.59
N LYS A 375 3.49 22.00 -31.71
CA LYS A 375 2.98 21.49 -32.98
C LYS A 375 1.63 22.12 -33.27
N ASP A 376 1.27 22.19 -34.55
CA ASP A 376 -0.06 22.64 -34.96
C ASP A 376 -1.14 21.69 -34.39
N PRO A 377 -2.30 22.23 -33.98
CA PRO A 377 -3.42 21.43 -33.49
C PRO A 377 -3.91 20.46 -34.56
N GLU A 378 -3.92 19.17 -34.22
CA GLU A 378 -4.48 18.10 -35.05
C GLU A 378 -5.62 17.39 -34.29
N GLU A 379 -6.43 16.61 -35.03
CA GLU A 379 -7.48 15.79 -34.42
C GLU A 379 -6.84 14.80 -33.41
N ASN A 380 -7.40 14.74 -32.20
CA ASN A 380 -6.88 13.97 -31.07
C ASN A 380 -5.48 14.38 -30.57
N SER A 381 -4.95 15.53 -30.99
CA SER A 381 -3.76 16.10 -30.37
C SER A 381 -4.04 16.59 -28.95
N ILE A 382 -2.99 16.89 -28.18
CA ILE A 382 -3.11 17.40 -26.82
C ILE A 382 -3.97 18.65 -26.72
N HIS A 383 -3.97 19.51 -27.74
CA HIS A 383 -4.74 20.75 -27.83
C HIS A 383 -6.26 20.53 -27.78
N SER A 384 -6.74 19.34 -28.19
CA SER A 384 -8.18 19.02 -28.23
C SER A 384 -8.74 18.54 -26.89
N PHE A 385 -7.91 18.43 -25.85
CA PHE A 385 -8.31 17.99 -24.51
C PHE A 385 -8.61 19.18 -23.59
N ASN A 386 -9.43 18.92 -22.55
CA ASN A 386 -9.54 19.85 -21.45
C ASN A 386 -8.26 19.77 -20.59
N HIS A 387 -7.89 20.87 -19.96
CA HIS A 387 -6.68 20.96 -19.18
C HIS A 387 -6.93 21.43 -17.74
N ILE A 388 -6.17 20.89 -16.82
CA ILE A 388 -5.96 21.45 -15.50
C ILE A 388 -4.50 21.89 -15.45
N VAL A 389 -4.26 23.18 -15.31
CA VAL A 389 -2.93 23.77 -15.34
C VAL A 389 -2.56 24.28 -13.94
N PHE A 390 -1.52 23.73 -13.36
CA PHE A 390 -0.97 24.24 -12.11
C PHE A 390 0.25 25.13 -12.40
N ARG A 391 0.33 26.22 -11.63
CA ARG A 391 1.40 27.20 -11.77
C ARG A 391 2.54 26.94 -10.81
N ARG A 392 3.75 27.19 -11.29
CA ARG A 392 4.95 27.36 -10.44
C ARG A 392 5.26 28.84 -10.26
N PRO A 393 5.81 29.26 -9.11
CA PRO A 393 6.14 30.65 -8.84
C PRO A 393 7.17 31.19 -9.83
N GLY A 394 7.04 32.47 -10.16
CA GLY A 394 8.00 33.20 -11.00
C GLY A 394 7.82 33.06 -12.52
N GLU A 395 6.82 32.31 -12.99
CA GLU A 395 6.53 32.24 -14.41
C GLU A 395 5.61 33.40 -14.84
N ALA A 396 6.07 34.16 -15.85
CA ALA A 396 5.29 35.23 -16.46
C ALA A 396 4.01 34.69 -17.08
N HIS A 397 2.94 35.48 -17.12
CA HIS A 397 1.66 35.15 -17.72
C HIS A 397 1.75 35.12 -19.26
N PRO A 398 1.79 33.99 -19.92
CA PRO A 398 1.58 33.95 -21.35
C PRO A 398 0.18 33.45 -21.64
N THR A 399 -0.73 34.40 -21.82
CA THR A 399 -2.07 34.15 -22.35
C THR A 399 -2.03 33.49 -23.73
N GLU A 400 -1.03 33.77 -24.51
CA GLU A 400 -0.88 33.30 -25.90
C GLU A 400 -0.79 31.77 -26.07
N VAL A 401 -0.24 31.03 -25.10
CA VAL A 401 -0.09 29.57 -25.23
C VAL A 401 -1.40 28.81 -24.94
N TYR A 402 -2.27 29.39 -24.13
CA TYR A 402 -3.59 28.80 -23.88
C TYR A 402 -4.55 28.97 -25.06
N GLU A 403 -4.29 29.91 -25.98
CA GLU A 403 -5.13 30.16 -27.17
C GLU A 403 -5.15 28.97 -28.14
N GLN A 404 -4.14 28.13 -28.13
CA GLN A 404 -4.09 26.91 -28.95
C GLN A 404 -4.89 25.75 -28.37
N ILE A 405 -5.26 25.80 -27.08
CA ILE A 405 -6.03 24.74 -26.42
C ILE A 405 -7.53 25.00 -26.72
N THR A 406 -8.14 24.09 -27.45
CA THR A 406 -9.57 24.19 -27.83
C THR A 406 -10.50 23.67 -26.73
N GLY A 407 -9.96 22.91 -25.76
CA GLY A 407 -10.70 22.42 -24.59
C GLY A 407 -10.79 23.43 -23.46
N LYS A 408 -11.56 23.10 -22.43
CA LYS A 408 -11.67 23.92 -21.21
C LYS A 408 -10.32 23.95 -20.46
N VAL A 409 -9.95 25.11 -19.92
CA VAL A 409 -8.74 25.25 -19.09
C VAL A 409 -9.14 25.67 -17.69
N VAL A 410 -8.76 24.86 -16.70
CA VAL A 410 -8.91 25.15 -15.28
C VAL A 410 -7.53 25.44 -14.71
N GLN A 411 -7.37 26.57 -14.05
CA GLN A 411 -6.10 26.95 -13.40
C GLN A 411 -6.16 26.61 -11.92
N LEU A 412 -5.08 25.98 -11.41
CA LEU A 412 -4.89 25.67 -9.99
C LEU A 412 -3.73 26.50 -9.44
N GLU A 413 -3.97 27.10 -8.29
CA GLU A 413 -2.94 27.77 -7.50
C GLU A 413 -2.48 26.84 -6.36
N LEU A 414 -1.17 26.68 -6.22
CA LEU A 414 -0.60 25.95 -5.11
C LEU A 414 -0.42 26.86 -3.89
N PRO A 415 -0.50 26.31 -2.66
CA PRO A 415 -0.06 27.01 -1.47
C PRO A 415 1.40 27.43 -1.59
N GLN A 416 1.70 28.67 -1.17
CA GLN A 416 3.05 29.25 -1.28
C GLN A 416 4.15 28.37 -0.64
N GLU A 417 3.82 27.63 0.41
CA GLU A 417 4.71 26.75 1.15
C GLU A 417 5.15 25.52 0.32
N LEU A 418 4.34 25.11 -0.68
CA LEU A 418 4.57 23.95 -1.54
C LEU A 418 5.14 24.30 -2.91
N GLU A 419 5.17 25.58 -3.26
CA GLU A 419 5.65 26.06 -4.55
C GLU A 419 7.13 25.74 -4.80
N ASP A 420 7.94 25.79 -3.75
CA ASP A 420 9.39 25.51 -3.80
C ASP A 420 9.74 24.01 -3.72
N ILE A 421 8.76 23.13 -3.59
CA ILE A 421 9.00 21.69 -3.48
C ILE A 421 9.13 21.07 -4.87
N SER A 422 10.30 20.53 -5.17
CA SER A 422 10.56 19.81 -6.42
C SER A 422 11.30 18.49 -6.18
N SER A 423 11.13 17.53 -7.09
CA SER A 423 11.87 16.28 -7.04
C SER A 423 13.38 16.49 -7.10
N THR A 424 13.85 17.49 -7.83
CA THR A 424 15.28 17.87 -7.90
C THR A 424 15.79 18.32 -6.54
N LYS A 425 15.06 19.21 -5.85
CA LYS A 425 15.43 19.68 -4.50
C LYS A 425 15.52 18.53 -3.50
N ILE A 426 14.61 17.55 -3.58
CA ILE A 426 14.65 16.35 -2.71
C ILE A 426 15.92 15.55 -2.99
N ARG A 427 16.24 15.25 -4.26
CA ARG A 427 17.45 14.50 -4.60
C ARG A 427 18.72 15.23 -4.15
N GLU A 428 18.81 16.54 -4.36
CA GLU A 428 19.92 17.37 -3.89
C GLU A 428 20.04 17.37 -2.35
N ASN A 429 18.91 17.42 -1.62
CA ASN A 429 18.94 17.36 -0.17
C ASN A 429 19.42 15.99 0.33
N ILE A 430 18.98 14.88 -0.28
CA ILE A 430 19.45 13.53 0.07
C ILE A 430 20.95 13.39 -0.17
N ASP A 431 21.43 13.82 -1.34
CA ASP A 431 22.86 13.77 -1.69
C ASP A 431 23.72 14.62 -0.73
N ASN A 432 23.19 15.76 -0.28
CA ASN A 432 23.82 16.64 0.69
C ASN A 432 23.52 16.30 2.15
N HIS A 433 22.89 15.16 2.45
CA HIS A 433 22.48 14.73 3.80
C HIS A 433 21.62 15.76 4.56
N ARG A 434 20.76 16.48 3.84
CA ARG A 434 19.80 17.44 4.40
C ARG A 434 18.45 16.79 4.63
N ASP A 435 17.68 17.36 5.57
CA ASP A 435 16.33 16.91 5.88
C ASP A 435 15.38 17.10 4.69
N ILE A 436 14.52 16.10 4.48
CA ILE A 436 13.47 16.08 3.46
C ILE A 436 12.07 15.83 4.06
N SER A 437 11.93 15.82 5.38
CA SER A 437 10.67 15.48 6.07
C SER A 437 9.50 16.39 5.71
N SER A 438 9.77 17.66 5.40
CA SER A 438 8.76 18.63 4.95
C SER A 438 8.47 18.60 3.43
N LEU A 439 9.14 17.73 2.67
CA LEU A 439 9.09 17.72 1.21
C LEU A 439 8.41 16.48 0.64
N ILE A 440 8.34 15.39 1.43
CA ILE A 440 7.88 14.08 0.99
C ILE A 440 7.08 13.39 2.10
N ASP A 441 6.27 12.42 1.71
CA ASP A 441 5.51 11.59 2.66
C ASP A 441 6.45 10.83 3.62
N PRO A 442 6.15 10.76 4.93
CA PRO A 442 7.04 10.13 5.92
C PRO A 442 7.35 8.66 5.64
N VAL A 443 6.39 7.87 5.15
CA VAL A 443 6.61 6.45 4.81
C VAL A 443 7.54 6.33 3.60
N VAL A 444 7.41 7.24 2.64
CA VAL A 444 8.29 7.30 1.46
C VAL A 444 9.68 7.75 1.85
N GLN A 445 9.81 8.72 2.75
CA GLN A 445 11.12 9.13 3.28
C GLN A 445 11.86 7.94 3.90
N GLU A 446 11.17 7.18 4.74
CA GLU A 446 11.74 6.00 5.38
C GLU A 446 12.14 4.93 4.34
N TYR A 447 11.29 4.69 3.34
CA TYR A 447 11.60 3.78 2.23
C TYR A 447 12.85 4.21 1.45
N ILE A 448 12.97 5.50 1.11
CA ILE A 448 14.13 6.06 0.41
C ILE A 448 15.41 5.84 1.22
N TYR A 449 15.39 6.14 2.51
CA TYR A 449 16.55 5.98 3.38
C TYR A 449 16.90 4.51 3.61
N HIS A 450 15.90 3.66 3.83
CA HIS A 450 16.10 2.21 4.00
C HIS A 450 16.74 1.56 2.76
N LYS A 451 16.40 2.04 1.56
CA LYS A 451 16.94 1.52 0.30
C LYS A 451 18.19 2.26 -0.18
N GLY A 452 18.62 3.31 0.50
CA GLY A 452 19.77 4.14 0.10
C GLY A 452 19.60 4.80 -1.27
N MET A 453 18.37 5.23 -1.61
CA MET A 453 18.08 5.83 -2.90
C MET A 453 18.56 7.28 -2.98
N TYR A 454 18.84 7.74 -4.20
CA TYR A 454 19.22 9.13 -4.51
C TYR A 454 20.53 9.62 -3.87
N LEU A 455 21.36 8.73 -3.32
CA LEU A 455 22.70 9.05 -2.84
C LEU A 455 23.69 9.32 -3.98
N ARG A 456 23.32 8.94 -5.20
CA ARG A 456 24.03 9.25 -6.44
C ARG A 456 23.00 9.38 -7.56
N GLU A 457 23.26 10.24 -8.55
CA GLU A 457 22.44 10.26 -9.75
C GLU A 457 22.47 8.88 -10.44
N PRO A 458 21.30 8.35 -10.89
CA PRO A 458 21.27 7.14 -11.70
C PRO A 458 22.10 7.33 -12.97
N GLU A 459 23.02 6.43 -13.27
CA GLU A 459 23.90 6.54 -14.44
C GLU A 459 23.13 6.40 -15.76
N PHE A 460 21.97 5.72 -15.74
CA PHE A 460 21.11 5.50 -16.91
C PHE A 460 19.67 5.22 -16.47
N LYS A 461 18.73 5.36 -17.42
CA LYS A 461 17.33 4.96 -17.20
C LYS A 461 17.23 3.43 -17.20
N PRO A 462 16.79 2.82 -16.08
CA PRO A 462 16.61 1.35 -16.03
C PRO A 462 15.59 0.83 -17.04
N ILE A 463 14.67 1.67 -17.51
CA ILE A 463 13.68 1.32 -18.53
C ILE A 463 14.31 0.88 -19.87
N LEU A 464 15.48 1.38 -20.21
CA LEU A 464 16.22 0.88 -21.37
C LEU A 464 16.61 -0.59 -21.20
N ARG A 465 16.83 -1.03 -19.95
CA ARG A 465 17.11 -2.45 -19.64
C ARG A 465 15.83 -3.30 -19.65
N ALA A 466 14.69 -2.79 -19.22
CA ALA A 466 13.42 -3.52 -19.28
C ALA A 466 12.93 -3.76 -20.74
N LYS A 467 13.24 -2.83 -21.65
CA LYS A 467 13.04 -3.02 -23.10
C LYS A 467 14.13 -3.87 -23.77
N ALA A 468 15.14 -4.26 -23.04
CA ALA A 468 16.26 -5.05 -23.49
C ALA A 468 15.99 -6.57 -23.47
N ILE A 469 14.79 -6.99 -23.09
CA ILE A 469 14.40 -8.38 -23.02
C ILE A 469 13.36 -8.64 -24.09
N ALA A 470 13.59 -9.65 -24.91
CA ALA A 470 12.62 -10.19 -25.86
C ALA A 470 12.44 -11.68 -25.61
N PHE A 471 11.19 -12.15 -25.72
CA PHE A 471 10.89 -13.57 -25.69
C PHE A 471 10.69 -14.09 -27.12
N GLU A 472 11.31 -15.20 -27.44
CA GLU A 472 11.22 -15.85 -28.73
C GLU A 472 10.80 -17.31 -28.54
N ASN A 473 9.81 -17.73 -29.31
CA ASN A 473 9.39 -19.13 -29.37
C ASN A 473 10.15 -19.88 -30.47
N ALA A 474 10.72 -21.03 -30.13
CA ALA A 474 11.41 -21.89 -31.07
C ALA A 474 11.00 -23.36 -30.90
N ALA A 475 11.29 -24.16 -31.91
CA ALA A 475 11.07 -25.61 -31.86
C ALA A 475 12.35 -26.34 -31.44
N GLY A 476 12.23 -27.37 -30.61
CA GLY A 476 13.37 -28.18 -30.17
C GLY A 476 14.09 -28.97 -31.28
N ARG A 477 13.60 -28.91 -32.50
CA ARG A 477 14.26 -29.50 -33.72
C ARG A 477 15.06 -28.48 -34.50
N ASP A 478 15.00 -27.21 -34.15
CA ASP A 478 15.75 -26.16 -34.83
C ASP A 478 17.24 -26.23 -34.44
N ARG A 479 18.06 -26.72 -35.33
CA ARG A 479 19.49 -26.93 -35.08
C ARG A 479 20.25 -25.63 -34.86
N GLU A 480 19.90 -24.58 -35.58
CA GLU A 480 20.58 -23.29 -35.45
C GLU A 480 20.34 -22.70 -34.04
N VAL A 481 19.11 -22.81 -33.57
CA VAL A 481 18.74 -22.38 -32.22
C VAL A 481 19.42 -23.24 -31.15
N LEU A 482 19.43 -24.56 -31.30
CA LEU A 482 20.08 -25.45 -30.35
C LEU A 482 21.60 -25.23 -30.28
N ASP A 483 22.25 -25.02 -31.43
CA ASP A 483 23.68 -24.70 -31.51
C ASP A 483 23.95 -23.33 -30.85
N GLU A 484 23.09 -22.34 -31.07
CA GLU A 484 23.19 -21.05 -30.40
C GLU A 484 23.07 -21.17 -28.87
N LEU A 485 22.06 -21.90 -28.37
CA LEU A 485 21.85 -22.11 -26.94
C LEU A 485 23.01 -22.90 -26.31
N GLY A 486 23.57 -23.87 -27.00
CA GLY A 486 24.74 -24.60 -26.55
C GLY A 486 25.98 -23.74 -26.41
N ASN A 487 26.17 -22.79 -27.32
CA ASN A 487 27.32 -21.88 -27.34
C ASN A 487 27.13 -20.64 -26.48
N THR A 488 25.94 -20.42 -25.91
CA THR A 488 25.62 -19.24 -25.07
C THR A 488 25.15 -19.64 -23.69
N VAL A 489 23.89 -20.05 -23.55
CA VAL A 489 23.27 -20.31 -22.22
C VAL A 489 23.87 -21.52 -21.52
N LEU A 490 24.16 -22.60 -22.30
CA LEU A 490 24.74 -23.83 -21.76
C LEU A 490 26.27 -23.89 -21.91
N TYR A 491 26.92 -22.81 -22.27
CA TYR A 491 28.39 -22.79 -22.42
C TYR A 491 29.07 -23.15 -21.12
N GLY A 492 29.88 -24.19 -21.12
CA GLY A 492 30.56 -24.71 -19.93
C GLY A 492 29.72 -25.60 -19.02
N HIS A 493 28.43 -25.80 -19.32
CA HIS A 493 27.61 -26.72 -18.54
C HIS A 493 28.00 -28.18 -18.79
N PRO A 494 28.24 -29.01 -17.76
CA PRO A 494 28.75 -30.36 -17.91
C PRO A 494 27.83 -31.27 -18.74
N ASP A 495 26.52 -31.06 -18.65
CA ASP A 495 25.52 -31.89 -19.31
C ASP A 495 24.91 -31.22 -20.57
N ALA A 496 25.54 -30.15 -21.09
CA ALA A 496 24.99 -29.36 -22.20
C ALA A 496 24.54 -30.24 -23.39
N GLN A 497 25.39 -31.14 -23.84
CA GLN A 497 25.10 -32.04 -24.99
C GLN A 497 23.92 -33.00 -24.70
N ALA A 498 23.82 -33.51 -23.48
CA ALA A 498 22.74 -34.39 -23.08
C ALA A 498 21.39 -33.65 -23.03
N ILE A 499 21.38 -32.38 -22.49
CA ILE A 499 20.21 -31.51 -22.44
C ILE A 499 19.70 -31.20 -23.84
N LEU A 500 20.56 -30.74 -24.75
CA LEU A 500 20.20 -30.41 -26.13
C LEU A 500 19.71 -31.63 -26.92
N THR A 501 20.37 -32.77 -26.74
CA THR A 501 19.93 -34.03 -27.35
C THR A 501 18.55 -34.46 -26.88
N LYS A 502 18.28 -34.33 -25.59
CA LYS A 502 16.97 -34.63 -25.00
C LYS A 502 15.88 -33.72 -25.56
N ILE A 503 16.10 -32.40 -25.58
CA ILE A 503 15.18 -31.42 -26.16
C ILE A 503 14.86 -31.77 -27.63
N GLN A 504 15.87 -32.12 -28.39
CA GLN A 504 15.72 -32.48 -29.81
C GLN A 504 14.93 -33.77 -30.00
N VAL A 505 15.24 -34.83 -29.25
CA VAL A 505 14.57 -36.13 -29.32
C VAL A 505 13.11 -36.05 -28.89
N GLU A 506 12.85 -35.35 -27.79
CA GLU A 506 11.51 -35.21 -27.23
C GLU A 506 10.69 -34.11 -27.93
N ASN A 507 11.34 -33.37 -28.84
CA ASN A 507 10.76 -32.25 -29.61
C ASN A 507 10.06 -31.21 -28.71
N ASP A 508 10.70 -30.87 -27.60
CA ASP A 508 10.19 -29.86 -26.70
C ASP A 508 10.04 -28.49 -27.40
N ARG A 509 9.05 -27.70 -27.00
CA ARG A 509 8.99 -26.28 -27.36
C ARG A 509 9.99 -25.50 -26.49
N LEU A 510 10.53 -24.45 -27.06
CA LEU A 510 11.47 -23.55 -26.38
C LEU A 510 10.89 -22.15 -26.31
N LEU A 511 10.96 -21.54 -25.12
CA LEU A 511 10.82 -20.11 -24.96
C LEU A 511 12.19 -19.53 -24.55
N ILE A 512 12.74 -18.66 -25.38
CA ILE A 512 14.08 -18.12 -25.25
C ILE A 512 13.98 -16.69 -24.80
N LEU A 513 14.70 -16.34 -23.74
CA LEU A 513 14.87 -14.99 -23.26
C LEU A 513 16.13 -14.40 -23.91
N ARG A 514 15.97 -13.35 -24.72
CA ARG A 514 17.07 -12.67 -25.41
C ARG A 514 17.37 -11.32 -24.74
N ASN A 515 18.64 -11.00 -24.62
CA ASN A 515 19.09 -9.67 -24.22
C ASN A 515 19.34 -8.83 -25.49
N THR A 516 18.44 -7.88 -25.76
CA THR A 516 18.49 -7.05 -26.97
C THR A 516 19.57 -5.95 -26.90
N VAL A 517 20.13 -5.67 -25.72
CA VAL A 517 21.23 -4.69 -25.56
C VAL A 517 22.58 -5.29 -25.95
N GLU A 518 22.77 -6.60 -25.72
CA GLU A 518 24.03 -7.30 -26.02
C GLU A 518 24.01 -8.01 -27.39
N GLY A 519 23.26 -7.49 -28.35
CA GLY A 519 23.20 -8.02 -29.70
C GLY A 519 22.30 -9.24 -29.85
N GLU A 520 21.15 -9.21 -29.18
CA GLU A 520 20.11 -10.26 -29.25
C GLU A 520 20.55 -11.66 -28.77
N ARG A 521 21.59 -11.72 -27.94
CA ARG A 521 22.11 -13.01 -27.44
C ARG A 521 21.12 -13.65 -26.44
N PRO A 522 20.96 -14.98 -26.50
CA PRO A 522 20.19 -15.70 -25.49
C PRO A 522 20.77 -15.53 -24.07
N ALA A 523 19.94 -15.12 -23.14
CA ALA A 523 20.28 -15.00 -21.71
C ALA A 523 19.75 -16.18 -20.89
N GLY A 524 18.72 -16.87 -21.40
CA GLY A 524 18.13 -18.04 -20.80
C GLY A 524 17.09 -18.68 -21.70
N PHE A 525 16.64 -19.87 -21.36
CA PHE A 525 15.52 -20.53 -22.06
C PHE A 525 14.79 -21.49 -21.12
N VAL A 526 13.53 -21.76 -21.45
CA VAL A 526 12.74 -22.84 -20.86
C VAL A 526 12.35 -23.83 -21.96
N SER A 527 12.48 -25.11 -21.66
CA SER A 527 11.98 -26.19 -22.51
C SER A 527 10.72 -26.78 -21.89
N TYR A 528 9.69 -26.96 -22.70
CA TYR A 528 8.39 -27.44 -22.26
C TYR A 528 7.64 -28.19 -23.36
N ARG A 529 6.66 -29.01 -22.98
CA ARG A 529 5.73 -29.69 -23.89
C ARG A 529 4.38 -29.92 -23.26
N GLU A 530 3.40 -30.08 -24.09
CA GLU A 530 2.07 -30.51 -23.69
C GLU A 530 2.02 -32.03 -23.60
N ILE A 531 1.49 -32.58 -22.51
CA ILE A 531 1.31 -34.00 -22.30
C ILE A 531 -0.15 -34.33 -21.94
N GLY A 532 -0.59 -35.51 -22.34
CA GLY A 532 -1.88 -36.04 -21.92
C GLY A 532 -1.86 -36.64 -20.52
N ASN A 533 -3.06 -36.79 -19.93
CA ASN A 533 -3.21 -37.46 -18.64
C ASN A 533 -2.69 -38.91 -18.63
N GLU A 534 -2.67 -39.57 -19.76
CA GLU A 534 -2.15 -40.93 -19.96
C GLU A 534 -0.62 -41.02 -19.83
N ASP A 535 0.09 -39.96 -20.17
CA ASP A 535 1.56 -39.93 -20.15
C ASP A 535 2.14 -39.58 -18.77
N LEU A 536 1.30 -39.10 -17.83
CA LEU A 536 1.72 -38.60 -16.52
C LEU A 536 2.60 -39.58 -15.74
N PHE A 537 2.22 -40.87 -15.70
CA PHE A 537 3.00 -41.84 -14.94
C PHE A 537 4.37 -42.11 -15.59
N GLY A 538 4.41 -42.12 -16.91
CA GLY A 538 5.67 -42.29 -17.67
C GLY A 538 6.67 -41.17 -17.39
N VAL A 539 6.17 -39.96 -17.18
CA VAL A 539 6.98 -38.77 -16.91
C VAL A 539 7.35 -38.64 -15.41
N LEU A 540 6.36 -38.73 -14.51
CA LEU A 540 6.58 -38.51 -13.08
C LEU A 540 7.18 -39.70 -12.36
N LYS A 541 6.97 -40.93 -12.88
CA LYS A 541 7.39 -42.22 -12.28
C LYS A 541 6.93 -42.41 -10.83
N ASP A 542 5.92 -41.66 -10.44
CA ASP A 542 5.29 -41.67 -9.12
C ASP A 542 3.77 -41.75 -9.31
N MET A 543 3.15 -42.81 -8.80
CA MET A 543 1.73 -43.10 -8.99
C MET A 543 0.85 -42.15 -8.13
N GLU A 544 1.28 -41.79 -6.94
CA GLU A 544 0.51 -40.91 -6.06
C GLU A 544 0.47 -39.50 -6.64
N LEU A 545 1.64 -38.99 -7.06
CA LEU A 545 1.75 -37.69 -7.69
C LEU A 545 1.00 -37.62 -9.02
N ALA A 546 1.09 -38.66 -9.85
CA ALA A 546 0.35 -38.75 -11.11
C ALA A 546 -1.17 -38.72 -10.89
N ASN A 547 -1.68 -39.42 -9.88
CA ASN A 547 -3.10 -39.42 -9.53
C ASN A 547 -3.55 -38.06 -8.97
N LEU A 548 -2.71 -37.39 -8.19
CA LEU A 548 -3.00 -36.08 -7.63
C LEU A 548 -3.12 -35.02 -8.74
N VAL A 549 -2.20 -35.03 -9.71
CA VAL A 549 -2.24 -34.13 -10.87
C VAL A 549 -3.44 -34.43 -11.75
N ARG A 550 -3.70 -35.71 -12.04
CA ARG A 550 -4.87 -36.17 -12.83
C ARG A 550 -6.19 -35.73 -12.21
N GLY A 551 -6.29 -35.71 -10.90
CA GLY A 551 -7.49 -35.26 -10.17
C GLY A 551 -7.76 -33.75 -10.26
N LYS A 552 -6.74 -32.96 -10.62
CA LYS A 552 -6.82 -31.49 -10.64
C LYS A 552 -6.80 -30.88 -12.04
N SER A 553 -6.37 -31.63 -13.07
CA SER A 553 -6.18 -31.09 -14.42
C SER A 553 -7.38 -31.36 -15.33
N SER A 554 -7.65 -30.41 -16.23
CA SER A 554 -8.40 -30.63 -17.45
C SER A 554 -7.58 -31.50 -18.45
N ARG A 555 -7.86 -31.60 -19.70
CA ARG A 555 -7.31 -32.58 -20.62
C ARG A 555 -5.83 -32.43 -21.01
N GLU A 556 -5.25 -31.24 -20.81
CA GLU A 556 -3.88 -30.90 -21.24
C GLU A 556 -3.05 -30.42 -20.06
N ILE A 557 -1.81 -30.91 -20.01
CA ILE A 557 -0.87 -30.58 -18.92
C ILE A 557 0.40 -30.06 -19.58
N LEU A 558 0.85 -28.87 -19.15
CA LEU A 558 2.12 -28.31 -19.54
C LEU A 558 3.24 -28.91 -18.67
N LEU A 559 4.13 -29.66 -19.29
CA LEU A 559 5.31 -30.21 -18.66
C LEU A 559 6.51 -29.31 -18.93
N ILE A 560 7.03 -28.64 -17.92
CA ILE A 560 8.30 -27.91 -18.00
C ILE A 560 9.43 -28.94 -17.80
N THR A 561 10.28 -29.13 -18.82
CA THR A 561 11.35 -30.15 -18.84
C THR A 561 12.70 -29.59 -18.39
N GLY A 562 12.88 -28.26 -18.43
CA GLY A 562 14.07 -27.58 -17.93
C GLY A 562 13.97 -26.07 -18.02
N ILE A 563 14.63 -25.39 -17.10
CA ILE A 563 14.80 -23.93 -17.09
C ILE A 563 16.29 -23.66 -16.94
N TYR A 564 16.87 -22.95 -17.89
CA TYR A 564 18.29 -22.67 -17.96
C TYR A 564 18.52 -21.17 -18.13
N ALA A 565 19.39 -20.60 -17.33
CA ALA A 565 19.80 -19.20 -17.44
C ALA A 565 21.31 -19.10 -17.31
N ARG A 566 21.89 -18.16 -18.03
CA ARG A 566 23.32 -17.89 -17.98
C ARG A 566 23.66 -17.27 -16.63
N GLU A 567 24.62 -17.86 -15.91
CA GLU A 567 25.23 -17.27 -14.74
C GLU A 567 26.40 -16.39 -15.19
N ASP A 568 26.17 -15.08 -15.32
CA ASP A 568 27.28 -14.15 -15.53
C ASP A 568 27.94 -13.85 -14.20
N GLY A 569 29.19 -14.30 -14.04
CA GLY A 569 30.03 -14.09 -12.86
C GLY A 569 30.46 -12.61 -12.63
N THR A 570 29.95 -11.67 -13.41
CA THR A 570 30.22 -10.23 -13.30
C THR A 570 28.97 -9.51 -12.80
N GLY A 571 29.00 -9.12 -11.55
CA GLY A 571 27.88 -8.60 -10.75
C GLY A 571 27.21 -7.31 -11.19
N ASP A 572 27.10 -7.00 -12.48
CA ASP A 572 26.68 -5.68 -12.97
C ASP A 572 25.36 -5.63 -13.76
N SER A 573 24.64 -6.73 -13.94
CA SER A 573 23.37 -6.70 -14.63
C SER A 573 22.21 -7.24 -13.77
N GLY A 574 21.54 -6.35 -13.03
CA GLY A 574 20.38 -6.68 -12.22
C GLY A 574 19.17 -7.27 -12.96
N VAL A 575 19.22 -7.35 -14.30
CA VAL A 575 18.17 -7.87 -15.17
C VAL A 575 18.24 -9.40 -15.31
N ILE A 576 19.40 -10.03 -15.10
CA ILE A 576 19.61 -11.45 -15.35
C ILE A 576 19.35 -12.32 -14.09
N ARG A 577 19.40 -11.74 -12.90
CA ARG A 577 19.16 -12.49 -11.64
C ARG A 577 17.79 -13.18 -11.58
N ASP A 578 16.79 -12.61 -12.24
CA ASP A 578 15.42 -13.12 -12.22
C ASP A 578 15.02 -13.80 -13.55
N ALA A 579 15.99 -14.13 -14.44
CA ALA A 579 15.70 -14.75 -15.72
C ALA A 579 14.91 -16.07 -15.61
N PRO A 580 15.20 -16.99 -14.69
CA PRO A 580 14.40 -18.19 -14.50
C PRO A 580 12.95 -17.90 -14.11
N GLN A 581 12.72 -16.92 -13.22
CA GLN A 581 11.38 -16.52 -12.80
C GLN A 581 10.60 -15.88 -13.95
N GLN A 582 11.25 -15.01 -14.73
CA GLN A 582 10.63 -14.38 -15.90
C GLN A 582 10.23 -15.39 -16.96
N LEU A 583 11.11 -16.35 -17.26
CA LEU A 583 10.84 -17.46 -18.18
C LEU A 583 9.67 -18.33 -17.69
N LEU A 584 9.60 -18.61 -16.39
CA LEU A 584 8.53 -19.40 -15.81
C LEU A 584 7.19 -18.69 -15.89
N VAL A 585 7.16 -17.39 -15.60
CA VAL A 585 5.94 -16.57 -15.66
C VAL A 585 5.42 -16.43 -17.09
N GLU A 586 6.31 -16.34 -18.08
CA GLU A 586 5.90 -16.18 -19.48
C GLU A 586 5.38 -17.49 -20.10
N VAL A 587 5.82 -18.65 -19.59
CA VAL A 587 5.35 -19.98 -20.06
C VAL A 587 4.01 -20.36 -19.42
N LEU A 588 3.75 -19.95 -18.19
CA LEU A 588 2.50 -20.23 -17.45
C LEU A 588 1.37 -19.31 -17.84
#